data_6b99d38d6eb742b3571c1a3e2b99f9de
#
_entry.id   6b99d38d6eb742b3571c1a3e2b99f9de
#
_cell.length_a   1.000
_cell.length_b   1.000
_cell.length_c   1.000
_cell.angle_alpha   90.00
_cell.angle_beta   90.00
_cell.angle_gamma   90.00
#
_symmetry.space_group_name_H-M   'P 1'
#
loop_
_entity.id
_entity.type
_entity.pdbx_description
1 polymer ?
#
loop_
_entity_poly.entity_id
_entity_poly.type
_entity_poly.pdbx_seq_one_letter_code
_entity_poly.pdbx_strand_id
1 'polypeptide(L)'
;MSNNTLFTPFKNKGLSLNNRIVMAPMTRQFSPNGVPTSDVAGYYRRRAEGGTGLIITEGTTVNDKVATMGATIPRFHGDDALAGWQQVVDEVHNAGGKIMPQLWHVGMARVAESAPFPEMPSAGPSGLFKPGKQGAEPMTVAHIESVIEAFAEAAADAKRIGMDGVEIHGAHGYLVDQFFWEGTNQRTDSWGGNMENRGRFAVEIIKAIRAATSEDFPIVLRYSQWKQQDYSARLAQTPQELEQFLRPLSEAGVDIFHCSQRRYWENEFDGSELNLAGWTKKLTGKSTITVGSVGLNDDFFGAFKGEDSN
;
A
#
# COMPACT_ATOMS: atom_id res chain seq x y z
N MET A 1 -8.92 -27.32 -4.05
CA MET A 1 -7.44 -27.30 -3.93
C MET A 1 -7.10 -27.70 -2.52
N SER A 2 -6.12 -28.58 -2.31
CA SER A 2 -5.78 -28.97 -0.94
C SER A 2 -5.22 -27.74 -0.19
N ASN A 3 -5.61 -27.54 1.07
CA ASN A 3 -5.10 -26.50 1.98
C ASN A 3 -3.56 -26.53 2.14
N ASN A 4 -2.90 -27.50 1.53
CA ASN A 4 -1.46 -27.73 1.60
C ASN A 4 -0.66 -26.60 0.94
N THR A 5 -1.16 -25.94 -0.11
CA THR A 5 -0.42 -24.87 -0.82
C THR A 5 -0.18 -23.64 0.04
N LEU A 6 -1.10 -23.28 0.95
CA LEU A 6 -0.95 -22.12 1.84
C LEU A 6 0.21 -22.31 2.83
N PHE A 7 0.54 -23.54 3.18
CA PHE A 7 1.60 -23.88 4.14
C PHE A 7 2.92 -24.27 3.47
N THR A 8 3.05 -24.05 2.15
CA THR A 8 4.34 -24.23 1.47
C THR A 8 5.19 -22.96 1.56
N PRO A 9 6.52 -23.10 1.68
CA PRO A 9 7.42 -21.96 1.66
C PRO A 9 7.26 -21.10 0.41
N PHE A 10 7.58 -19.81 0.56
CA PHE A 10 7.63 -18.84 -0.55
C PHE A 10 8.97 -18.11 -0.52
N LYS A 11 9.54 -17.87 -1.71
CA LYS A 11 10.77 -17.09 -1.84
C LYS A 11 10.64 -16.11 -3.01
N ASN A 12 11.02 -14.86 -2.77
CA ASN A 12 11.15 -13.82 -3.81
C ASN A 12 12.26 -12.85 -3.39
N LYS A 13 13.32 -12.74 -4.18
CA LYS A 13 14.52 -11.96 -3.85
C LYS A 13 15.03 -12.27 -2.42
N GLY A 14 15.26 -11.26 -1.58
CA GLY A 14 15.67 -11.41 -0.19
C GLY A 14 14.59 -11.93 0.77
N LEU A 15 13.31 -11.98 0.34
CA LEU A 15 12.21 -12.45 1.18
C LEU A 15 12.07 -13.97 1.12
N SER A 16 12.15 -14.63 2.28
CA SER A 16 11.87 -16.05 2.46
C SER A 16 10.82 -16.23 3.54
N LEU A 17 9.69 -16.86 3.20
CA LEU A 17 8.55 -17.10 4.08
C LEU A 17 8.35 -18.59 4.32
N ASN A 18 7.97 -18.98 5.53
CA ASN A 18 7.65 -20.37 5.87
C ASN A 18 6.30 -20.86 5.33
N ASN A 19 5.43 -19.91 4.99
CA ASN A 19 4.10 -20.20 4.41
C ASN A 19 3.64 -19.00 3.58
N ARG A 20 2.47 -19.08 2.96
CA ARG A 20 1.91 -18.05 2.05
C ARG A 20 0.81 -17.21 2.68
N ILE A 21 0.71 -17.18 4.01
CA ILE A 21 -0.28 -16.40 4.74
C ILE A 21 0.31 -15.03 5.02
N VAL A 22 -0.36 -13.99 4.54
CA VAL A 22 0.06 -12.60 4.71
C VAL A 22 -0.98 -11.85 5.53
N MET A 23 -0.54 -11.17 6.59
CA MET A 23 -1.38 -10.24 7.32
C MET A 23 -1.48 -8.94 6.52
N ALA A 24 -2.69 -8.58 6.09
CA ALA A 24 -2.95 -7.34 5.37
C ALA A 24 -2.85 -6.11 6.29
N PRO A 25 -2.47 -4.93 5.74
CA PRO A 25 -2.43 -3.66 6.45
C PRO A 25 -3.81 -3.26 7.01
N MET A 26 -3.84 -2.86 8.27
CA MET A 26 -5.04 -2.35 8.94
C MET A 26 -4.67 -1.20 9.86
N THR A 27 -5.08 0.02 9.53
CA THR A 27 -4.85 1.22 10.35
C THR A 27 -5.59 1.11 11.69
N ARG A 28 -4.86 1.18 12.80
CA ARG A 28 -5.40 0.98 14.15
C ARG A 28 -5.33 2.24 15.02
N GLN A 29 -4.43 3.18 14.68
CA GLN A 29 -4.28 4.47 15.38
C GLN A 29 -3.86 4.32 16.87
N PHE A 30 -2.95 3.39 17.17
CA PHE A 30 -2.41 3.15 18.50
C PHE A 30 -0.95 3.60 18.68
N SER A 31 -0.51 4.59 17.90
CA SER A 31 0.85 5.14 17.95
C SER A 31 0.80 6.61 18.40
N PRO A 32 0.81 6.91 19.72
CA PRO A 32 0.75 8.28 20.23
C PRO A 32 1.85 9.13 19.58
N ASN A 33 1.49 10.31 19.08
CA ASN A 33 2.40 11.21 18.35
C ASN A 33 3.10 10.54 17.15
N GLY A 34 2.47 9.53 16.55
CA GLY A 34 3.03 8.79 15.43
C GLY A 34 4.15 7.80 15.78
N VAL A 35 4.41 7.56 17.07
CA VAL A 35 5.49 6.69 17.56
C VAL A 35 4.94 5.32 17.96
N PRO A 36 5.36 4.21 17.32
CA PRO A 36 5.00 2.87 17.75
C PRO A 36 5.53 2.57 19.15
N THR A 37 4.66 1.99 20.00
CA THR A 37 4.97 1.63 21.39
C THR A 37 5.25 0.13 21.51
N SER A 38 5.62 -0.31 22.73
CA SER A 38 5.75 -1.73 23.08
C SER A 38 4.44 -2.51 22.85
N ASP A 39 3.27 -1.87 23.02
CA ASP A 39 1.98 -2.51 22.73
C ASP A 39 1.79 -2.79 21.24
N VAL A 40 2.26 -1.88 20.39
CA VAL A 40 2.30 -2.10 18.92
C VAL A 40 3.25 -3.25 18.59
N ALA A 41 4.44 -3.30 19.20
CA ALA A 41 5.39 -4.39 19.02
C ALA A 41 4.78 -5.75 19.47
N GLY A 42 4.18 -5.80 20.65
CA GLY A 42 3.49 -6.98 21.15
C GLY A 42 2.30 -7.42 20.28
N TYR A 43 1.61 -6.45 19.65
CA TYR A 43 0.53 -6.76 18.71
C TYR A 43 1.05 -7.52 17.48
N TYR A 44 2.13 -7.07 16.84
CA TYR A 44 2.71 -7.75 15.67
C TYR A 44 3.41 -9.06 16.05
N ARG A 45 4.12 -9.12 17.19
CA ARG A 45 4.72 -10.36 17.70
C ARG A 45 3.69 -11.49 17.81
N ARG A 46 2.51 -11.25 18.42
CA ARG A 46 1.47 -12.28 18.55
C ARG A 46 0.99 -12.85 17.21
N ARG A 47 1.07 -12.09 16.10
CA ARG A 47 0.74 -12.59 14.75
C ARG A 47 1.85 -13.50 14.22
N ALA A 48 3.10 -13.13 14.49
CA ALA A 48 4.24 -13.97 14.15
C ALA A 48 4.21 -15.30 14.93
N GLU A 49 3.99 -15.25 16.25
CA GLU A 49 3.80 -16.43 17.12
C GLU A 49 2.64 -17.32 16.64
N GLY A 50 1.57 -16.71 16.09
CA GLY A 50 0.44 -17.41 15.49
C GLY A 50 0.73 -18.02 14.11
N GLY A 51 1.95 -17.89 13.59
CA GLY A 51 2.38 -18.52 12.34
C GLY A 51 2.11 -17.72 11.07
N THR A 52 1.82 -16.41 11.15
CA THR A 52 1.71 -15.54 9.97
C THR A 52 3.06 -15.51 9.24
N GLY A 53 3.07 -15.84 7.94
CA GLY A 53 4.30 -15.90 7.13
C GLY A 53 4.91 -14.53 6.88
N LEU A 54 4.08 -13.53 6.57
CA LEU A 54 4.49 -12.14 6.37
C LEU A 54 3.49 -11.20 7.03
N ILE A 55 3.99 -10.22 7.75
CA ILE A 55 3.20 -9.14 8.31
C ILE A 55 3.46 -7.89 7.46
N ILE A 56 2.40 -7.27 6.90
CA ILE A 56 2.48 -5.91 6.37
C ILE A 56 1.84 -5.01 7.43
N THR A 57 2.58 -4.00 7.89
CA THR A 57 2.10 -3.13 8.99
C THR A 57 0.86 -2.35 8.57
N GLU A 58 0.17 -1.75 9.53
CA GLU A 58 -0.74 -0.64 9.25
C GLU A 58 -0.04 0.44 8.42
N GLY A 59 -0.84 1.26 7.70
CA GLY A 59 -0.29 2.39 6.95
C GLY A 59 0.55 3.29 7.86
N THR A 60 1.78 3.54 7.45
CA THR A 60 2.74 4.36 8.17
C THR A 60 3.26 5.47 7.27
N THR A 61 3.16 6.73 7.75
CA THR A 61 3.30 7.89 6.87
C THR A 61 4.75 8.26 6.59
N VAL A 62 5.01 8.63 5.34
CA VAL A 62 6.31 9.14 4.90
C VAL A 62 6.53 10.58 5.40
N ASN A 63 7.75 11.10 5.28
CA ASN A 63 8.15 12.40 5.80
C ASN A 63 7.59 13.57 4.97
N ASP A 64 6.26 13.75 5.04
CA ASP A 64 5.56 14.93 4.55
C ASP A 64 4.53 15.34 5.62
N LYS A 65 4.47 16.64 5.95
CA LYS A 65 3.57 17.16 7.00
C LYS A 65 2.10 16.86 6.75
N VAL A 66 1.70 16.72 5.49
CA VAL A 66 0.31 16.44 5.10
C VAL A 66 0.08 14.98 4.71
N ALA A 67 1.05 14.10 4.95
CA ALA A 67 0.93 12.68 4.67
C ALA A 67 -0.04 11.94 5.61
N THR A 68 -0.35 12.50 6.79
CA THR A 68 -1.19 11.86 7.80
C THR A 68 -2.57 12.51 7.95
N MET A 69 -3.55 11.72 8.36
CA MET A 69 -4.89 12.20 8.72
C MET A 69 -5.15 12.15 10.24
N GLY A 70 -4.16 11.77 11.06
CA GLY A 70 -4.34 11.68 12.51
C GLY A 70 -3.03 11.55 13.28
N ALA A 71 -2.97 12.16 14.47
CA ALA A 71 -1.79 12.20 15.33
C ALA A 71 -1.39 10.84 15.92
N THR A 72 -2.27 9.84 15.88
CA THR A 72 -2.05 8.48 16.40
C THR A 72 -1.74 7.45 15.30
N ILE A 73 -1.67 7.90 14.05
CA ILE A 73 -1.20 7.09 12.92
C ILE A 73 0.32 7.08 12.95
N PRO A 74 0.95 5.89 12.88
CA PRO A 74 2.40 5.82 12.96
C PRO A 74 3.07 6.50 11.75
N ARG A 75 4.20 7.13 12.02
CA ARG A 75 5.07 7.68 10.98
C ARG A 75 6.31 6.81 10.77
N PHE A 76 6.85 6.82 9.56
CA PHE A 76 8.06 6.07 9.23
C PHE A 76 9.23 7.03 8.94
N HIS A 77 9.44 7.95 9.87
CA HIS A 77 10.52 8.93 9.84
C HIS A 77 10.74 9.52 11.25
N GLY A 78 11.93 10.07 11.48
CA GLY A 78 12.34 10.61 12.78
C GLY A 78 12.83 9.52 13.74
N ASP A 79 13.85 9.85 14.52
CA ASP A 79 14.60 8.88 15.33
C ASP A 79 13.73 8.13 16.35
N ASP A 80 12.76 8.83 16.98
CA ASP A 80 11.84 8.26 17.96
C ASP A 80 10.89 7.22 17.35
N ALA A 81 10.29 7.53 16.19
CA ALA A 81 9.41 6.58 15.51
C ALA A 81 10.19 5.38 14.94
N LEU A 82 11.37 5.62 14.38
CA LEU A 82 12.23 4.57 13.86
C LEU A 82 12.76 3.66 14.97
N ALA A 83 13.05 4.19 16.17
CA ALA A 83 13.37 3.37 17.34
C ALA A 83 12.18 2.49 17.76
N GLY A 84 10.96 3.01 17.73
CA GLY A 84 9.75 2.23 17.98
C GLY A 84 9.56 1.11 16.94
N TRP A 85 9.78 1.42 15.66
CA TRP A 85 9.74 0.41 14.59
C TRP A 85 10.86 -0.63 14.71
N GLN A 86 12.07 -0.25 15.15
CA GLN A 86 13.13 -1.20 15.44
C GLN A 86 12.69 -2.23 16.48
N GLN A 87 12.03 -1.78 17.58
CA GLN A 87 11.49 -2.69 18.58
C GLN A 87 10.44 -3.65 17.97
N VAL A 88 9.59 -3.15 17.08
CA VAL A 88 8.59 -3.99 16.36
C VAL A 88 9.30 -5.07 15.53
N VAL A 89 10.34 -4.70 14.77
CA VAL A 89 11.13 -5.65 13.96
C VAL A 89 11.74 -6.73 14.84
N ASP A 90 12.43 -6.33 15.91
CA ASP A 90 13.10 -7.25 16.82
C ASP A 90 12.12 -8.26 17.44
N GLU A 91 10.97 -7.80 17.93
CA GLU A 91 9.93 -8.64 18.51
C GLU A 91 9.32 -9.64 17.49
N VAL A 92 9.09 -9.21 16.25
CA VAL A 92 8.55 -10.07 15.18
C VAL A 92 9.61 -11.09 14.73
N HIS A 93 10.86 -10.67 14.53
CA HIS A 93 11.94 -11.55 14.11
C HIS A 93 12.27 -12.58 15.21
N ASN A 94 12.29 -12.19 16.48
CA ASN A 94 12.49 -13.10 17.61
C ASN A 94 11.37 -14.16 17.70
N ALA A 95 10.16 -13.83 17.22
CA ALA A 95 9.04 -14.79 17.09
C ALA A 95 9.09 -15.60 15.79
N GLY A 96 10.15 -15.48 14.96
CA GLY A 96 10.32 -16.20 13.69
C GLY A 96 9.49 -15.67 12.52
N GLY A 97 8.87 -14.51 12.65
CA GLY A 97 8.06 -13.86 11.61
C GLY A 97 8.88 -12.98 10.67
N LYS A 98 8.22 -12.49 9.63
CA LYS A 98 8.71 -11.50 8.66
C LYS A 98 7.79 -10.30 8.63
N ILE A 99 8.35 -9.08 8.49
CA ILE A 99 7.58 -7.84 8.56
C ILE A 99 8.11 -6.79 7.60
N MET A 100 7.19 -6.04 6.96
CA MET A 100 7.50 -4.86 6.15
C MET A 100 6.50 -3.73 6.42
N PRO A 101 6.90 -2.45 6.33
CA PRO A 101 6.00 -1.33 6.51
C PRO A 101 5.14 -1.13 5.26
N GLN A 102 3.88 -0.71 5.44
CA GLN A 102 3.11 -0.10 4.36
C GLN A 102 3.39 1.40 4.38
N LEU A 103 4.19 1.89 3.43
CA LEU A 103 4.50 3.31 3.26
C LEU A 103 3.30 4.05 2.67
N TRP A 104 2.88 5.12 3.31
CA TRP A 104 1.60 5.76 3.05
C TRP A 104 1.68 7.28 3.02
N HIS A 105 0.89 7.86 2.12
CA HIS A 105 0.52 9.27 2.11
C HIS A 105 -0.96 9.35 1.78
N VAL A 106 -1.75 9.92 2.68
CA VAL A 106 -3.22 9.90 2.58
C VAL A 106 -3.78 10.78 1.46
N GLY A 107 -2.99 11.75 0.98
CA GLY A 107 -3.41 12.63 -0.10
C GLY A 107 -4.63 13.48 0.26
N MET A 108 -5.53 13.65 -0.70
CA MET A 108 -6.78 14.39 -0.54
C MET A 108 -7.81 13.72 0.40
N ALA A 109 -7.54 12.49 0.89
CA ALA A 109 -8.37 11.88 1.94
C ALA A 109 -8.14 12.49 3.32
N ARG A 110 -7.13 13.35 3.48
CA ARG A 110 -6.87 14.11 4.70
C ARG A 110 -7.98 15.15 4.92
N VAL A 111 -8.55 15.16 6.09
CA VAL A 111 -9.45 16.22 6.59
C VAL A 111 -8.58 17.17 7.41
N ALA A 112 -8.20 18.30 6.82
CA ALA A 112 -7.19 19.19 7.37
C ALA A 112 -7.51 19.65 8.79
N GLU A 113 -8.77 20.00 9.06
CA GLU A 113 -9.24 20.54 10.35
C GLU A 113 -9.06 19.57 11.53
N SER A 114 -9.03 18.26 11.26
CA SER A 114 -8.88 17.21 12.28
C SER A 114 -7.52 16.52 12.27
N ALA A 115 -6.66 16.86 11.32
CA ALA A 115 -5.33 16.28 11.17
C ALA A 115 -4.25 17.17 11.81
N PRO A 116 -3.05 16.64 12.09
CA PRO A 116 -1.88 17.47 12.39
C PRO A 116 -1.64 18.52 11.29
N PHE A 117 -1.17 19.70 11.67
CA PHE A 117 -0.97 20.85 10.78
C PHE A 117 -2.26 21.28 10.04
N PRO A 118 -3.32 21.66 10.78
CA PRO A 118 -4.63 21.98 10.19
C PRO A 118 -4.58 23.19 9.25
N GLU A 119 -3.58 24.06 9.40
CA GLU A 119 -3.33 25.23 8.54
C GLU A 119 -2.80 24.85 7.14
N MET A 120 -2.30 23.63 6.96
CA MET A 120 -1.73 23.20 5.68
C MET A 120 -2.81 22.52 4.82
N PRO A 121 -2.92 22.85 3.53
CA PRO A 121 -3.85 22.17 2.63
C PRO A 121 -3.44 20.72 2.40
N SER A 122 -4.43 19.86 2.09
CA SER A 122 -4.18 18.50 1.66
C SER A 122 -3.49 18.47 0.29
N ALA A 123 -2.76 17.41 -0.01
CA ALA A 123 -2.00 17.26 -1.24
C ALA A 123 -2.66 16.25 -2.19
N GLY A 124 -2.70 16.57 -3.47
CA GLY A 124 -3.19 15.66 -4.51
C GLY A 124 -2.79 16.15 -5.91
N PRO A 125 -2.80 15.28 -6.93
CA PRO A 125 -2.31 15.63 -8.26
C PRO A 125 -3.00 16.88 -8.83
N SER A 126 -4.30 16.99 -8.63
CA SER A 126 -5.12 18.14 -9.09
C SER A 126 -5.93 18.76 -7.95
N GLY A 127 -5.64 18.44 -6.69
CA GLY A 127 -6.37 18.93 -5.53
C GLY A 127 -7.82 18.42 -5.44
N LEU A 128 -8.16 17.35 -6.16
CA LEU A 128 -9.50 16.74 -6.17
C LEU A 128 -9.58 15.58 -5.18
N PHE A 129 -10.57 15.63 -4.28
CA PHE A 129 -10.90 14.51 -3.38
C PHE A 129 -11.57 13.35 -4.15
N LYS A 130 -12.47 13.71 -5.09
CA LYS A 130 -13.13 12.81 -6.04
C LYS A 130 -13.55 13.63 -7.26
N PRO A 131 -14.02 13.02 -8.35
CA PRO A 131 -14.44 13.75 -9.54
C PRO A 131 -15.35 14.93 -9.19
N GLY A 132 -14.97 16.14 -9.65
CA GLY A 132 -15.72 17.38 -9.44
C GLY A 132 -15.70 17.97 -8.02
N LYS A 133 -15.00 17.36 -7.05
CA LYS A 133 -14.88 17.89 -5.68
C LYS A 133 -13.47 18.42 -5.41
N GLN A 134 -13.27 19.71 -5.71
CA GLN A 134 -12.02 20.43 -5.39
C GLN A 134 -11.90 20.63 -3.87
N GLY A 135 -10.71 20.40 -3.31
CA GLY A 135 -10.41 20.58 -1.88
C GLY A 135 -9.09 21.30 -1.61
N ALA A 136 -8.22 21.40 -2.61
CA ALA A 136 -6.93 22.09 -2.51
C ALA A 136 -6.45 22.52 -3.91
N GLU A 137 -5.36 23.30 -3.97
CA GLU A 137 -4.64 23.51 -5.21
C GLU A 137 -3.88 22.24 -5.66
N PRO A 138 -3.63 22.05 -6.97
CA PRO A 138 -2.78 20.98 -7.45
C PRO A 138 -1.39 20.99 -6.82
N MET A 139 -0.84 19.81 -6.53
CA MET A 139 0.57 19.70 -6.12
C MET A 139 1.49 20.32 -7.15
N THR A 140 2.47 21.10 -6.68
CA THR A 140 3.57 21.56 -7.52
C THR A 140 4.50 20.41 -7.89
N VAL A 141 5.26 20.53 -8.97
CA VAL A 141 6.26 19.51 -9.35
C VAL A 141 7.29 19.33 -8.22
N ALA A 142 7.75 20.42 -7.60
CA ALA A 142 8.68 20.35 -6.47
C ALA A 142 8.10 19.55 -5.27
N HIS A 143 6.79 19.68 -4.98
CA HIS A 143 6.15 18.88 -3.93
C HIS A 143 6.03 17.39 -4.35
N ILE A 144 5.74 17.11 -5.63
CA ILE A 144 5.74 15.73 -6.15
C ILE A 144 7.12 15.09 -5.95
N GLU A 145 8.18 15.80 -6.34
CA GLU A 145 9.57 15.33 -6.20
C GLU A 145 9.97 15.11 -4.73
N SER A 146 9.61 16.03 -3.83
CA SER A 146 9.89 15.85 -2.39
C SER A 146 9.17 14.67 -1.78
N VAL A 147 7.96 14.33 -2.22
CA VAL A 147 7.25 13.15 -1.75
C VAL A 147 7.89 11.87 -2.30
N ILE A 148 8.36 11.85 -3.55
CA ILE A 148 9.13 10.72 -4.10
C ILE A 148 10.37 10.45 -3.23
N GLU A 149 11.10 11.50 -2.87
CA GLU A 149 12.27 11.41 -1.99
C GLU A 149 11.91 10.89 -0.60
N ALA A 150 10.80 11.37 -0.01
CA ALA A 150 10.31 10.89 1.28
C ALA A 150 9.97 9.39 1.30
N PHE A 151 9.44 8.83 0.21
CA PHE A 151 9.24 7.38 0.07
C PHE A 151 10.58 6.63 -0.01
N ALA A 152 11.57 7.18 -0.72
CA ALA A 152 12.90 6.57 -0.84
C ALA A 152 13.64 6.57 0.50
N GLU A 153 13.61 7.69 1.25
CA GLU A 153 14.18 7.79 2.60
C GLU A 153 13.54 6.78 3.56
N ALA A 154 12.19 6.69 3.56
CA ALA A 154 11.49 5.74 4.40
C ALA A 154 11.88 4.28 4.07
N ALA A 155 12.07 3.95 2.80
CA ALA A 155 12.51 2.62 2.39
C ALA A 155 13.97 2.33 2.78
N ALA A 156 14.87 3.33 2.69
CA ALA A 156 16.25 3.21 3.18
C ALA A 156 16.28 2.97 4.70
N ASP A 157 15.46 3.70 5.45
CA ASP A 157 15.29 3.50 6.89
C ASP A 157 14.71 2.11 7.22
N ALA A 158 13.71 1.65 6.45
CA ALA A 158 13.14 0.31 6.62
C ALA A 158 14.23 -0.77 6.47
N LYS A 159 15.06 -0.67 5.44
CA LYS A 159 16.20 -1.57 5.25
C LYS A 159 17.21 -1.46 6.40
N ARG A 160 17.54 -0.25 6.83
CA ARG A 160 18.52 0.02 7.91
C ARG A 160 18.09 -0.60 9.25
N ILE A 161 16.79 -0.53 9.59
CA ILE A 161 16.27 -1.12 10.84
C ILE A 161 15.88 -2.59 10.70
N GLY A 162 16.17 -3.24 9.56
CA GLY A 162 16.03 -4.68 9.38
C GLY A 162 14.65 -5.16 8.92
N MET A 163 13.79 -4.28 8.38
CA MET A 163 12.53 -4.70 7.73
C MET A 163 12.82 -5.60 6.53
N ASP A 164 11.93 -6.55 6.24
CA ASP A 164 12.09 -7.58 5.19
C ASP A 164 11.66 -7.12 3.79
N GLY A 165 11.37 -5.84 3.61
CA GLY A 165 10.92 -5.19 2.38
C GLY A 165 10.09 -3.97 2.70
N VAL A 166 9.43 -3.39 1.68
CA VAL A 166 8.44 -2.31 1.83
C VAL A 166 7.23 -2.56 0.95
N GLU A 167 6.06 -2.11 1.40
CA GLU A 167 4.87 -2.00 0.56
C GLU A 167 4.53 -0.53 0.33
N ILE A 168 4.32 -0.15 -0.94
CA ILE A 168 3.80 1.16 -1.34
C ILE A 168 2.27 1.09 -1.34
N HIS A 169 1.61 1.97 -0.60
CA HIS A 169 0.15 2.08 -0.61
C HIS A 169 -0.34 2.86 -1.84
N GLY A 170 -0.57 2.15 -2.95
CA GLY A 170 -1.06 2.69 -4.22
C GLY A 170 -2.53 2.33 -4.51
N ALA A 171 -3.38 2.28 -3.47
CA ALA A 171 -4.76 1.81 -3.55
C ALA A 171 -5.73 2.73 -2.82
N HIS A 172 -7.04 2.47 -2.98
CA HIS A 172 -8.14 2.98 -2.15
C HIS A 172 -8.39 4.48 -2.22
N GLY A 173 -7.85 5.18 -3.22
CA GLY A 173 -8.04 6.62 -3.38
C GLY A 173 -7.14 7.48 -2.48
N TYR A 174 -5.99 6.95 -1.99
CA TYR A 174 -4.93 7.71 -1.35
C TYR A 174 -3.94 8.29 -2.37
N LEU A 175 -2.94 9.04 -1.97
CA LEU A 175 -2.15 9.89 -2.87
C LEU A 175 -1.65 9.18 -4.12
N VAL A 176 -0.98 8.04 -4.00
CA VAL A 176 -0.43 7.31 -5.16
C VAL A 176 -1.55 6.87 -6.10
N ASP A 177 -2.66 6.36 -5.55
CA ASP A 177 -3.83 5.97 -6.31
C ASP A 177 -4.58 7.18 -6.92
N GLN A 178 -4.54 8.36 -6.27
CA GLN A 178 -5.08 9.60 -6.84
C GLN A 178 -4.34 10.03 -8.10
N PHE A 179 -3.04 9.73 -8.21
CA PHE A 179 -2.30 9.92 -9.45
C PHE A 179 -2.75 8.96 -10.55
N PHE A 180 -3.01 7.69 -10.22
CA PHE A 180 -3.49 6.68 -11.17
C PHE A 180 -4.89 7.00 -11.71
N TRP A 181 -5.77 7.48 -10.83
CA TRP A 181 -7.18 7.65 -11.13
C TRP A 181 -7.43 8.92 -11.95
N GLU A 182 -7.91 8.76 -13.19
CA GLU A 182 -8.27 9.87 -14.07
C GLU A 182 -9.26 10.85 -13.42
N GLY A 183 -10.19 10.34 -12.59
CA GLY A 183 -11.18 11.16 -11.88
C GLY A 183 -10.59 12.16 -10.89
N THR A 184 -9.36 11.95 -10.42
CA THR A 184 -8.66 12.85 -9.49
C THR A 184 -7.37 13.43 -10.06
N ASN A 185 -6.85 12.88 -11.16
CA ASN A 185 -5.67 13.39 -11.85
C ASN A 185 -6.06 14.05 -13.18
N GLN A 186 -6.33 15.34 -13.15
CA GLN A 186 -6.69 16.18 -14.28
C GLN A 186 -5.50 17.02 -14.78
N ARG A 187 -4.27 16.61 -14.45
CA ARG A 187 -3.05 17.32 -14.88
C ARG A 187 -2.84 17.19 -16.37
N THR A 188 -2.27 18.24 -16.97
CA THR A 188 -1.92 18.32 -18.40
C THR A 188 -0.41 18.27 -18.65
N ASP A 189 0.39 18.17 -17.57
CA ASP A 189 1.84 17.99 -17.64
C ASP A 189 2.20 16.48 -17.68
N SER A 190 3.48 16.17 -17.57
CA SER A 190 4.01 14.80 -17.61
C SER A 190 3.58 13.89 -16.44
N TRP A 191 2.84 14.40 -15.45
CA TRP A 191 2.31 13.67 -14.30
C TRP A 191 0.83 13.32 -14.44
N GLY A 192 0.20 13.65 -15.59
CA GLY A 192 -1.21 13.40 -15.86
C GLY A 192 -1.51 13.16 -17.33
N GLY A 193 -2.80 13.05 -17.70
CA GLY A 193 -3.25 12.73 -19.04
C GLY A 193 -3.44 11.23 -19.26
N ASN A 194 -2.64 10.60 -20.12
CA ASN A 194 -2.77 9.17 -20.40
C ASN A 194 -2.34 8.29 -19.22
N MET A 195 -2.65 7.00 -19.27
CA MET A 195 -2.39 6.05 -18.18
C MET A 195 -0.89 5.94 -17.82
N GLU A 196 0.01 6.03 -18.81
CA GLU A 196 1.45 5.99 -18.59
C GLU A 196 1.91 7.19 -17.75
N ASN A 197 1.50 8.39 -18.10
CA ASN A 197 1.82 9.61 -17.35
C ASN A 197 1.19 9.60 -15.94
N ARG A 198 -0.04 9.10 -15.80
CA ARG A 198 -0.67 8.94 -14.48
C ARG A 198 0.07 7.90 -13.63
N GLY A 199 0.69 6.89 -14.23
CA GLY A 199 1.54 5.90 -13.57
C GLY A 199 2.91 6.42 -13.15
N ARG A 200 3.40 7.51 -13.75
CA ARG A 200 4.76 8.04 -13.57
C ARG A 200 5.13 8.27 -12.11
N PHE A 201 4.23 8.82 -11.30
CA PHE A 201 4.51 9.10 -9.88
C PHE A 201 4.93 7.81 -9.14
N ALA A 202 4.20 6.72 -9.30
CA ALA A 202 4.57 5.44 -8.69
C ALA A 202 5.84 4.85 -9.31
N VAL A 203 6.03 4.97 -10.62
CA VAL A 203 7.27 4.54 -11.31
C VAL A 203 8.49 5.23 -10.72
N GLU A 204 8.44 6.54 -10.53
CA GLU A 204 9.56 7.29 -9.95
C GLU A 204 9.77 6.96 -8.46
N ILE A 205 8.71 6.74 -7.67
CA ILE A 205 8.82 6.22 -6.29
C ILE A 205 9.54 4.87 -6.28
N ILE A 206 9.12 3.92 -7.13
CA ILE A 206 9.72 2.57 -7.18
C ILE A 206 11.20 2.64 -7.55
N LYS A 207 11.56 3.45 -8.54
CA LYS A 207 12.96 3.66 -8.95
C LYS A 207 13.79 4.28 -7.83
N ALA A 208 13.25 5.30 -7.15
CA ALA A 208 13.92 5.98 -6.04
C ALA A 208 14.14 5.03 -4.85
N ILE A 209 13.13 4.22 -4.49
CA ILE A 209 13.25 3.17 -3.47
C ILE A 209 14.33 2.14 -3.87
N ARG A 210 14.33 1.67 -5.13
CA ARG A 210 15.33 0.71 -5.61
C ARG A 210 16.75 1.28 -5.52
N ALA A 211 16.95 2.54 -5.89
CA ALA A 211 18.23 3.23 -5.79
C ALA A 211 18.69 3.43 -4.34
N ALA A 212 17.76 3.69 -3.42
CA ALA A 212 18.04 3.92 -1.99
C ALA A 212 18.24 2.61 -1.19
N THR A 213 17.85 1.45 -1.75
CA THR A 213 17.91 0.16 -1.05
C THR A 213 18.91 -0.82 -1.68
N SER A 214 18.45 -1.83 -2.38
CA SER A 214 19.26 -2.77 -3.17
C SER A 214 18.37 -3.62 -4.08
N GLU A 215 19.02 -4.36 -5.01
CA GLU A 215 18.33 -5.29 -5.90
C GLU A 215 17.58 -6.41 -5.16
N ASP A 216 18.08 -6.84 -4.01
CA ASP A 216 17.48 -7.92 -3.22
C ASP A 216 16.40 -7.45 -2.23
N PHE A 217 16.23 -6.14 -2.04
CA PHE A 217 15.24 -5.62 -1.11
C PHE A 217 13.85 -5.60 -1.75
N PRO A 218 12.87 -6.40 -1.26
CA PRO A 218 11.57 -6.54 -1.91
C PRO A 218 10.74 -5.26 -1.91
N ILE A 219 10.18 -4.91 -3.07
CA ILE A 219 9.23 -3.81 -3.24
C ILE A 219 7.88 -4.40 -3.60
N VAL A 220 6.89 -4.20 -2.72
CA VAL A 220 5.49 -4.56 -2.96
C VAL A 220 4.72 -3.30 -3.35
N LEU A 221 3.89 -3.38 -4.38
CA LEU A 221 2.91 -2.34 -4.70
C LEU A 221 1.51 -2.85 -4.42
N ARG A 222 0.82 -2.21 -3.47
CA ARG A 222 -0.62 -2.45 -3.27
C ARG A 222 -1.42 -1.53 -4.16
N TYR A 223 -2.34 -2.10 -4.94
CA TYR A 223 -3.26 -1.33 -5.79
C TYR A 223 -4.66 -1.91 -5.78
N SER A 224 -5.64 -1.12 -6.20
CA SER A 224 -7.04 -1.51 -6.31
C SER A 224 -7.68 -0.94 -7.55
N GLN A 225 -8.68 -1.62 -8.10
CA GLN A 225 -9.56 -1.05 -9.12
C GLN A 225 -10.46 0.02 -8.52
N TRP A 226 -11.12 -0.31 -7.41
CA TRP A 226 -12.09 0.53 -6.70
C TRP A 226 -11.42 1.59 -5.80
N LYS A 227 -12.17 2.63 -5.45
CA LYS A 227 -11.76 3.71 -4.55
C LYS A 227 -12.72 3.83 -3.37
N GLN A 228 -12.25 4.26 -2.19
CA GLN A 228 -13.15 4.51 -1.03
C GLN A 228 -14.16 5.63 -1.33
N GLN A 229 -13.76 6.60 -2.15
CA GLN A 229 -14.60 7.72 -2.57
C GLN A 229 -15.63 7.32 -3.63
N ASP A 230 -15.41 6.21 -4.33
CA ASP A 230 -16.28 5.67 -5.38
C ASP A 230 -15.99 4.18 -5.57
N TYR A 231 -16.84 3.33 -5.04
CA TYR A 231 -16.73 1.87 -5.16
C TYR A 231 -16.97 1.35 -6.57
N SER A 232 -17.60 2.14 -7.45
CA SER A 232 -17.83 1.79 -8.86
C SER A 232 -16.66 2.17 -9.77
N ALA A 233 -15.73 3.00 -9.27
CA ALA A 233 -14.55 3.39 -10.03
C ALA A 233 -13.73 2.16 -10.44
N ARG A 234 -13.23 2.20 -11.68
CA ARG A 234 -12.28 1.20 -12.19
C ARG A 234 -11.08 1.90 -12.79
N LEU A 235 -9.92 1.38 -12.46
CA LEU A 235 -8.65 1.86 -12.99
C LEU A 235 -8.44 1.38 -14.43
N ALA A 236 -8.83 0.14 -14.72
CA ALA A 236 -8.76 -0.49 -16.02
C ALA A 236 -10.06 -1.25 -16.31
N GLN A 237 -10.64 -1.03 -17.49
CA GLN A 237 -11.90 -1.65 -17.92
C GLN A 237 -11.66 -2.98 -18.66
N THR A 238 -10.46 -3.17 -19.21
CA THR A 238 -10.08 -4.32 -20.03
C THR A 238 -8.74 -4.90 -19.58
N PRO A 239 -8.46 -6.18 -19.90
CA PRO A 239 -7.13 -6.76 -19.65
C PRO A 239 -5.99 -5.99 -20.29
N GLN A 240 -6.21 -5.40 -21.46
CA GLN A 240 -5.23 -4.59 -22.20
C GLN A 240 -4.90 -3.30 -21.45
N GLU A 241 -5.92 -2.62 -20.92
CA GLU A 241 -5.70 -1.43 -20.09
C GLU A 241 -4.99 -1.79 -18.78
N LEU A 242 -5.34 -2.93 -18.17
CA LEU A 242 -4.65 -3.42 -16.98
C LEU A 242 -3.18 -3.72 -17.26
N GLU A 243 -2.86 -4.30 -18.42
CA GLU A 243 -1.48 -4.54 -18.85
C GLU A 243 -0.71 -3.22 -19.04
N GLN A 244 -1.33 -2.23 -19.72
CA GLN A 244 -0.74 -0.90 -19.90
C GLN A 244 -0.42 -0.21 -18.57
N PHE A 245 -1.26 -0.42 -17.55
CA PHE A 245 -1.02 0.08 -16.21
C PHE A 245 0.12 -0.66 -15.48
N LEU A 246 0.11 -1.99 -15.51
CA LEU A 246 1.01 -2.82 -14.71
C LEU A 246 2.43 -2.91 -15.29
N ARG A 247 2.57 -2.88 -16.60
CA ARG A 247 3.88 -3.09 -17.27
C ARG A 247 4.93 -2.07 -16.84
N PRO A 248 4.70 -0.75 -16.91
CA PRO A 248 5.69 0.24 -16.47
C PRO A 248 6.10 0.08 -15.02
N LEU A 249 5.17 -0.27 -14.14
CA LEU A 249 5.41 -0.50 -12.71
C LEU A 249 6.28 -1.75 -12.48
N SER A 250 5.99 -2.82 -13.23
CA SER A 250 6.76 -4.06 -13.21
C SER A 250 8.20 -3.85 -13.69
N GLU A 251 8.37 -3.09 -14.78
CA GLU A 251 9.67 -2.73 -15.37
C GLU A 251 10.46 -1.78 -14.44
N ALA A 252 9.79 -0.90 -13.73
CA ALA A 252 10.41 0.00 -12.74
C ALA A 252 10.98 -0.74 -11.51
N GLY A 253 10.55 -1.98 -11.25
CA GLY A 253 11.14 -2.79 -10.19
C GLY A 253 10.19 -3.30 -9.12
N VAL A 254 8.86 -3.30 -9.34
CA VAL A 254 7.92 -4.02 -8.45
C VAL A 254 8.24 -5.51 -8.47
N ASP A 255 8.39 -6.11 -7.30
CA ASP A 255 8.67 -7.54 -7.13
C ASP A 255 7.40 -8.35 -6.88
N ILE A 256 6.45 -7.75 -6.14
CA ILE A 256 5.19 -8.39 -5.75
C ILE A 256 4.06 -7.36 -5.88
N PHE A 257 2.95 -7.74 -6.52
CA PHE A 257 1.74 -6.93 -6.54
C PHE A 257 0.75 -7.42 -5.47
N HIS A 258 0.29 -6.51 -4.60
CA HIS A 258 -0.75 -6.77 -3.61
C HIS A 258 -2.09 -6.26 -4.14
N CYS A 259 -2.90 -7.18 -4.64
CA CYS A 259 -4.12 -6.88 -5.37
C CYS A 259 -5.30 -6.77 -4.39
N SER A 260 -5.75 -5.56 -4.12
CA SER A 260 -6.85 -5.30 -3.19
C SER A 260 -8.19 -5.33 -3.91
N GLN A 261 -8.94 -6.41 -3.68
CA GLN A 261 -10.33 -6.59 -4.12
C GLN A 261 -11.28 -6.45 -2.92
N ARG A 262 -12.57 -6.27 -3.20
CA ARG A 262 -13.59 -6.35 -2.16
C ARG A 262 -13.89 -7.79 -1.79
N ARG A 263 -13.95 -8.66 -2.80
CA ARG A 263 -14.15 -10.11 -2.68
C ARG A 263 -13.16 -10.84 -3.58
N TYR A 264 -12.30 -11.66 -3.02
CA TYR A 264 -11.22 -12.33 -3.77
C TYR A 264 -11.72 -13.38 -4.77
N TRP A 265 -12.96 -13.85 -4.61
CA TRP A 265 -13.59 -14.85 -5.49
C TRP A 265 -14.31 -14.24 -6.70
N GLU A 266 -14.45 -12.91 -6.78
CA GLU A 266 -15.05 -12.25 -7.93
C GLU A 266 -14.08 -12.21 -9.11
N ASN A 267 -14.62 -12.56 -10.29
CA ASN A 267 -13.87 -12.46 -11.54
C ASN A 267 -13.62 -10.99 -11.89
N GLU A 268 -12.42 -10.68 -12.37
CA GLU A 268 -12.06 -9.29 -12.68
C GLU A 268 -12.66 -8.82 -13.99
N PHE A 269 -12.67 -9.66 -15.01
CA PHE A 269 -13.18 -9.35 -16.34
C PHE A 269 -14.13 -10.46 -16.82
N ASP A 270 -15.15 -10.06 -17.59
CA ASP A 270 -16.10 -10.99 -18.20
C ASP A 270 -15.42 -12.04 -19.06
N GLY A 271 -15.96 -13.27 -19.03
CA GLY A 271 -15.42 -14.40 -19.79
C GLY A 271 -14.13 -15.01 -19.23
N SER A 272 -13.72 -14.65 -18.02
CA SER A 272 -12.55 -15.21 -17.34
C SER A 272 -12.90 -15.60 -15.90
N GLU A 273 -12.30 -16.67 -15.39
CA GLU A 273 -12.40 -17.09 -13.99
C GLU A 273 -11.30 -16.46 -13.10
N LEU A 274 -10.45 -15.61 -13.66
CA LEU A 274 -9.36 -14.99 -12.91
C LEU A 274 -9.84 -13.72 -12.19
N ASN A 275 -9.52 -13.65 -10.91
CA ASN A 275 -9.65 -12.44 -10.11
C ASN A 275 -8.51 -11.45 -10.43
N LEU A 276 -8.49 -10.28 -9.80
CA LEU A 276 -7.47 -9.24 -10.04
C LEU A 276 -6.04 -9.76 -9.85
N ALA A 277 -5.77 -10.54 -8.80
CA ALA A 277 -4.45 -11.11 -8.55
C ALA A 277 -4.05 -12.14 -9.62
N GLY A 278 -5.00 -12.96 -10.08
CA GLY A 278 -4.80 -13.92 -11.18
C GLY A 278 -4.44 -13.22 -12.48
N TRP A 279 -5.17 -12.16 -12.83
CA TRP A 279 -4.87 -11.34 -14.02
C TRP A 279 -3.52 -10.64 -13.91
N THR A 280 -3.23 -10.04 -12.76
CA THR A 280 -1.94 -9.38 -12.52
C THR A 280 -0.77 -10.34 -12.73
N LYS A 281 -0.88 -11.55 -12.16
CA LYS A 281 0.13 -12.59 -12.34
C LYS A 281 0.26 -13.01 -13.81
N LYS A 282 -0.85 -13.17 -14.51
CA LYS A 282 -0.87 -13.55 -15.93
C LYS A 282 -0.20 -12.50 -16.81
N LEU A 283 -0.45 -11.22 -16.57
CA LEU A 283 0.05 -10.11 -17.40
C LEU A 283 1.51 -9.75 -17.08
N THR A 284 1.94 -9.90 -15.83
CA THR A 284 3.28 -9.44 -15.41
C THR A 284 4.28 -10.56 -15.16
N GLY A 285 3.83 -11.79 -14.94
CA GLY A 285 4.66 -12.90 -14.46
C GLY A 285 5.16 -12.75 -13.02
N LYS A 286 4.84 -11.63 -12.34
CA LYS A 286 5.27 -11.36 -10.97
C LYS A 286 4.48 -12.16 -9.94
N SER A 287 5.02 -12.28 -8.73
CA SER A 287 4.28 -12.80 -7.58
C SER A 287 3.15 -11.85 -7.19
N THR A 288 2.04 -12.43 -6.67
CA THR A 288 0.87 -11.65 -6.27
C THR A 288 0.40 -12.05 -4.88
N ILE A 289 -0.11 -11.06 -4.14
CA ILE A 289 -0.89 -11.25 -2.92
C ILE A 289 -2.34 -10.92 -3.27
N THR A 290 -3.28 -11.80 -2.95
CA THR A 290 -4.71 -11.53 -3.05
C THR A 290 -5.28 -11.20 -1.69
N VAL A 291 -6.18 -10.22 -1.63
CA VAL A 291 -6.90 -9.82 -0.42
C VAL A 291 -8.31 -9.37 -0.79
N GLY A 292 -9.24 -9.57 0.11
CA GLY A 292 -10.64 -9.19 -0.01
C GLY A 292 -11.54 -10.29 0.55
N SER A 293 -12.02 -10.13 1.78
CA SER A 293 -12.92 -11.06 2.47
C SER A 293 -12.44 -12.52 2.52
N VAL A 294 -11.12 -12.76 2.59
CA VAL A 294 -10.55 -14.12 2.68
C VAL A 294 -10.99 -14.77 3.99
N GLY A 295 -11.62 -15.96 3.90
CA GLY A 295 -12.17 -16.65 5.06
C GLY A 295 -13.53 -16.14 5.53
N LEU A 296 -14.15 -15.21 4.80
CA LEU A 296 -15.51 -14.69 5.06
C LEU A 296 -16.43 -15.11 3.92
N ASN A 297 -17.73 -15.24 4.20
CA ASN A 297 -18.76 -15.54 3.20
C ASN A 297 -19.37 -14.28 2.58
N ASP A 298 -19.10 -13.11 3.21
CA ASP A 298 -19.56 -11.81 2.76
C ASP A 298 -18.42 -10.78 2.79
N ASP A 299 -18.69 -9.54 2.39
CA ASP A 299 -17.70 -8.49 2.47
C ASP A 299 -17.40 -8.09 3.93
N PHE A 300 -16.23 -7.46 4.12
CA PHE A 300 -15.74 -7.04 5.43
C PHE A 300 -16.74 -6.17 6.22
N PHE A 301 -17.54 -5.34 5.54
CA PHE A 301 -18.53 -4.48 6.19
C PHE A 301 -19.80 -5.24 6.58
N GLY A 302 -20.18 -6.29 5.85
CA GLY A 302 -21.25 -7.22 6.23
C GLY A 302 -20.91 -7.94 7.53
N ALA A 303 -19.70 -8.45 7.66
CA ALA A 303 -19.21 -9.09 8.88
C ALA A 303 -19.24 -8.15 10.11
N PHE A 304 -18.94 -6.84 9.93
CA PHE A 304 -19.04 -5.86 11.02
C PHE A 304 -20.48 -5.54 11.45
N LYS A 305 -21.47 -5.76 10.57
CA LYS A 305 -22.89 -5.53 10.87
C LYS A 305 -23.58 -6.73 11.50
N GLY A 306 -22.84 -7.82 11.74
CA GLY A 306 -23.39 -9.04 12.34
C GLY A 306 -24.18 -9.89 11.33
N GLU A 307 -24.02 -9.68 10.05
CA GLU A 307 -24.47 -10.57 9.00
C GLU A 307 -23.55 -11.80 9.04
N ASP A 308 -24.15 -12.99 9.22
CA ASP A 308 -23.44 -14.24 9.52
C ASP A 308 -22.24 -14.49 8.61
N SER A 309 -21.05 -14.36 9.15
CA SER A 309 -19.80 -14.86 8.58
C SER A 309 -19.58 -16.29 9.10
N ASN A 310 -20.25 -17.27 8.53
CA ASN A 310 -19.97 -18.68 8.78
C ASN A 310 -18.89 -19.21 7.87
#